data_56bccb429b82903b25db49236704168e
#
_entry.id   56bccb429b82903b25db49236704168e
#
_cell.length_a   1.000
_cell.length_b   1.000
_cell.length_c   1.000
_cell.angle_alpha   90.00
_cell.angle_beta   90.00
_cell.angle_gamma   90.00
#
_symmetry.space_group_name_H-M   'P 1'
#
loop_
_entity.id
_entity.type
_entity.pdbx_description
1 polymer ?
#
loop_
_entity_poly.entity_id
_entity_poly.type
_entity_poly.pdbx_seq_one_letter_code
_entity_poly.pdbx_strand_id
1 'polypeptide(L)'
;SKSTWAGILSALGTLAYYGAYVVIILQTISGLISLGTLTFLSGSFKRMQSGLQGIMLRFSQISSHSLYLSDLFDFFAIQPQIVDHPDKIPFPEKMQIGFRFENVSFKYPDADRYAIRGLSFTLAAGEKIALVGENGAGKTTLIKLLARLYDPTEGNIYVDEIDIRSIDLASLRKNIGIIFQDFIKLHFTARENITIGNIDDIESANELNGSLESKIKIATQKSLADEVISSLPQGLDQMLGRRFDNGVELSGGQWQKIALARAYMRDAQLLILDEPTSALDARAEHQVFERFTQLMDGKSAVIISHRFSTVRVADRILFLENGQLVEEGSHEELMELDGRYAELYNLQARGYQ
;
A
#
# COMPACT_ATOMS: atom_id res chain seq x y z
N SER A 1 10.34 29.84 -23.32
CA SER A 1 11.59 30.12 -24.09
C SER A 1 11.90 29.10 -25.19
N LYS A 2 11.56 27.79 -25.07
CA LYS A 2 11.78 26.82 -26.19
C LYS A 2 10.91 27.12 -27.41
N SER A 3 9.67 27.55 -27.22
CA SER A 3 8.73 27.89 -28.30
C SER A 3 9.13 29.17 -29.05
N THR A 4 9.72 30.14 -28.37
CA THR A 4 10.21 31.39 -28.99
C THR A 4 11.40 31.15 -29.90
N TRP A 5 12.37 30.32 -29.49
CA TRP A 5 13.50 29.94 -30.32
C TRP A 5 13.10 29.13 -31.56
N ALA A 6 12.16 28.20 -31.39
CA ALA A 6 11.61 27.43 -32.51
C ALA A 6 10.90 28.35 -33.54
N GLY A 7 10.14 29.34 -33.05
CA GLY A 7 9.49 30.35 -33.90
C GLY A 7 10.50 31.18 -34.69
N ILE A 8 11.58 31.67 -34.05
CA ILE A 8 12.62 32.46 -34.69
C ILE A 8 13.37 31.65 -35.76
N LEU A 9 13.75 30.40 -35.45
CA LEU A 9 14.43 29.52 -36.41
C LEU A 9 13.54 29.17 -37.60
N SER A 10 12.23 28.91 -37.37
CA SER A 10 11.26 28.68 -38.42
C SER A 10 11.08 29.91 -39.33
N ALA A 11 10.99 31.10 -38.74
CA ALA A 11 10.88 32.37 -39.49
C ALA A 11 12.13 32.63 -40.36
N LEU A 12 13.34 32.41 -39.81
CA LEU A 12 14.61 32.52 -40.54
C LEU A 12 14.68 31.52 -41.70
N GLY A 13 14.29 30.28 -41.51
CA GLY A 13 14.22 29.25 -42.53
C GLY A 13 13.24 29.61 -43.67
N THR A 14 12.09 30.20 -43.31
CA THR A 14 11.07 30.64 -44.25
C THR A 14 11.57 31.83 -45.07
N LEU A 15 12.23 32.82 -44.44
CA LEU A 15 12.83 33.96 -45.11
C LEU A 15 13.94 33.54 -46.08
N ALA A 16 14.83 32.61 -45.68
CA ALA A 16 15.87 32.07 -46.55
C ALA A 16 15.28 31.34 -47.77
N TYR A 17 14.21 30.58 -47.57
CA TYR A 17 13.50 29.89 -48.65
C TYR A 17 12.93 30.89 -49.69
N TYR A 18 12.17 31.87 -49.22
CA TYR A 18 11.60 32.89 -50.14
C TYR A 18 12.67 33.77 -50.78
N GLY A 19 13.74 34.08 -50.07
CA GLY A 19 14.89 34.79 -50.64
C GLY A 19 15.54 34.01 -51.78
N ALA A 20 15.83 32.74 -51.61
CA ALA A 20 16.35 31.86 -52.65
C ALA A 20 15.36 31.75 -53.85
N TYR A 21 14.06 31.65 -53.56
CA TYR A 21 13.01 31.57 -54.58
C TYR A 21 12.97 32.82 -55.44
N VAL A 22 13.08 34.04 -54.87
CA VAL A 22 13.16 35.32 -55.59
C VAL A 22 14.39 35.35 -56.47
N VAL A 23 15.56 34.92 -56.00
CA VAL A 23 16.80 34.89 -56.82
C VAL A 23 16.63 33.97 -58.02
N ILE A 24 16.04 32.79 -57.89
CA ILE A 24 15.78 31.82 -58.94
C ILE A 24 14.82 32.43 -59.98
N ILE A 25 13.77 33.16 -59.55
CA ILE A 25 12.82 33.84 -60.46
C ILE A 25 13.56 34.93 -61.26
N LEU A 26 14.35 35.76 -60.60
CA LEU A 26 15.11 36.82 -61.27
C LEU A 26 16.07 36.26 -62.34
N GLN A 27 16.78 35.18 -62.08
CA GLN A 27 17.59 34.45 -63.02
C GLN A 27 16.82 33.90 -64.22
N THR A 28 15.58 33.44 -63.98
CA THR A 28 14.67 32.95 -65.02
C THR A 28 14.26 34.13 -65.96
N ILE A 29 13.88 35.26 -65.38
CA ILE A 29 13.49 36.48 -66.15
C ILE A 29 14.62 36.98 -66.95
N SER A 30 15.86 36.95 -66.45
CA SER A 30 17.06 37.35 -67.18
C SER A 30 17.51 36.36 -68.28
N GLY A 31 16.78 35.24 -68.47
CA GLY A 31 17.09 34.24 -69.50
C GLY A 31 18.25 33.30 -69.13
N LEU A 32 18.84 33.39 -67.92
CA LEU A 32 19.99 32.60 -67.53
C LEU A 32 19.58 31.11 -67.18
N ILE A 33 18.34 30.90 -66.80
CA ILE A 33 17.81 29.53 -66.53
C ILE A 33 16.43 29.33 -67.19
N SER A 34 16.11 28.09 -67.55
CA SER A 34 14.83 27.73 -68.18
C SER A 34 13.71 27.65 -67.15
N LEU A 35 12.46 27.76 -67.60
CA LEU A 35 11.28 27.59 -66.77
C LEU A 35 11.23 26.17 -66.12
N GLY A 36 11.72 25.14 -66.85
CA GLY A 36 11.87 23.78 -66.27
C GLY A 36 12.88 23.69 -65.15
N THR A 37 14.02 24.44 -65.28
CA THR A 37 15.02 24.51 -64.22
C THR A 37 14.49 25.24 -62.98
N LEU A 38 13.68 26.30 -63.13
CA LEU A 38 13.04 27.02 -62.05
C LEU A 38 12.12 26.07 -61.26
N THR A 39 11.24 25.30 -61.94
CA THR A 39 10.34 24.38 -61.25
C THR A 39 11.10 23.24 -60.55
N PHE A 40 12.15 22.72 -61.18
CA PHE A 40 13.02 21.70 -60.58
C PHE A 40 13.74 22.20 -59.32
N LEU A 41 14.39 23.37 -59.41
CA LEU A 41 15.14 23.98 -58.29
C LEU A 41 14.22 24.34 -57.14
N SER A 42 13.06 24.96 -57.39
CA SER A 42 12.10 25.32 -56.33
C SER A 42 11.53 24.07 -55.62
N GLY A 43 11.20 23.01 -56.38
CA GLY A 43 10.77 21.75 -55.84
C GLY A 43 11.85 21.04 -55.01
N SER A 44 13.08 21.04 -55.49
CA SER A 44 14.23 20.48 -54.77
C SER A 44 14.54 21.22 -53.47
N PHE A 45 14.48 22.55 -53.49
CA PHE A 45 14.68 23.39 -52.28
C PHE A 45 13.61 23.14 -51.23
N LYS A 46 12.34 23.03 -51.65
CA LYS A 46 11.23 22.71 -50.76
C LYS A 46 11.40 21.34 -50.13
N ARG A 47 11.81 20.32 -50.89
CA ARG A 47 12.07 18.96 -50.36
C ARG A 47 13.23 18.96 -49.37
N MET A 48 14.31 19.70 -49.67
CA MET A 48 15.45 19.84 -48.77
C MET A 48 15.06 20.52 -47.47
N GLN A 49 14.29 21.61 -47.52
CA GLN A 49 13.79 22.32 -46.33
C GLN A 49 12.90 21.38 -45.48
N SER A 50 11.93 20.66 -46.09
CA SER A 50 11.09 19.71 -45.37
C SER A 50 11.89 18.56 -44.76
N GLY A 51 12.93 18.08 -45.48
CA GLY A 51 13.84 17.04 -44.96
C GLY A 51 14.60 17.50 -43.70
N LEU A 52 15.18 18.71 -43.77
CA LEU A 52 15.88 19.29 -42.61
C LEU A 52 14.93 19.50 -41.41
N GLN A 53 13.73 20.02 -41.65
CA GLN A 53 12.72 20.16 -40.58
C GLN A 53 12.34 18.81 -40.00
N GLY A 54 12.15 17.78 -40.85
CA GLY A 54 11.86 16.41 -40.39
C GLY A 54 12.97 15.82 -39.52
N ILE A 55 14.24 16.03 -39.88
CA ILE A 55 15.40 15.59 -39.07
C ILE A 55 15.40 16.29 -37.70
N MET A 56 15.21 17.62 -37.69
CA MET A 56 15.17 18.40 -36.45
C MET A 56 14.03 17.95 -35.50
N LEU A 57 12.85 17.70 -36.03
CA LEU A 57 11.70 17.18 -35.27
C LEU A 57 12.00 15.78 -34.69
N ARG A 58 12.57 14.88 -35.51
CA ARG A 58 12.94 13.54 -35.07
C ARG A 58 14.02 13.58 -33.97
N PHE A 59 15.00 14.45 -34.11
CA PHE A 59 16.04 14.64 -33.11
C PHE A 59 15.44 15.14 -31.78
N SER A 60 14.49 16.09 -31.82
CA SER A 60 13.77 16.56 -30.63
C SER A 60 12.95 15.46 -30.01
N GLN A 61 12.30 14.59 -30.80
CA GLN A 61 11.57 13.42 -30.31
C GLN A 61 12.48 12.40 -29.65
N ILE A 62 13.62 12.07 -30.25
CA ILE A 62 14.63 11.17 -29.66
C ILE A 62 15.10 11.71 -28.30
N SER A 63 15.42 13.00 -28.22
CA SER A 63 15.82 13.64 -26.96
C SER A 63 14.71 13.53 -25.87
N SER A 64 13.45 13.71 -26.26
CA SER A 64 12.31 13.54 -25.35
C SER A 64 12.13 12.08 -24.90
N HIS A 65 12.23 11.13 -25.83
CA HIS A 65 12.13 9.70 -25.50
C HIS A 65 13.29 9.20 -24.63
N SER A 66 14.48 9.80 -24.77
CA SER A 66 15.62 9.50 -23.91
C SER A 66 15.36 9.80 -22.44
N LEU A 67 14.55 10.83 -22.12
CA LEU A 67 14.17 11.13 -20.74
C LEU A 67 13.28 10.02 -20.17
N TYR A 68 12.28 9.55 -20.94
CA TYR A 68 11.44 8.43 -20.50
C TYR A 68 12.21 7.11 -20.29
N LEU A 69 13.25 6.90 -21.13
CA LEU A 69 14.14 5.75 -20.94
C LEU A 69 14.97 5.89 -19.67
N SER A 70 15.44 7.11 -19.35
CA SER A 70 16.14 7.35 -18.08
C SER A 70 15.24 7.03 -16.88
N ASP A 71 14.00 7.55 -16.86
CA ASP A 71 13.03 7.27 -15.80
C ASP A 71 12.77 5.75 -15.65
N LEU A 72 12.73 5.03 -16.79
CA LEU A 72 12.56 3.57 -16.77
C LEU A 72 13.78 2.85 -16.16
N PHE A 73 14.99 3.27 -16.54
CA PHE A 73 16.21 2.69 -15.95
C PHE A 73 16.34 3.03 -14.47
N ASP A 74 16.00 4.26 -14.08
CA ASP A 74 15.98 4.68 -12.68
C ASP A 74 14.98 3.83 -11.87
N PHE A 75 13.79 3.53 -12.45
CA PHE A 75 12.82 2.64 -11.85
C PHE A 75 13.38 1.22 -11.65
N PHE A 76 14.05 0.64 -12.64
CA PHE A 76 14.68 -0.68 -12.50
C PHE A 76 15.92 -0.68 -11.60
N ALA A 77 16.54 0.46 -11.38
CA ALA A 77 17.66 0.60 -10.45
C ALA A 77 17.24 0.70 -8.98
N ILE A 78 15.94 0.89 -8.70
CA ILE A 78 15.42 0.94 -7.33
C ILE A 78 15.69 -0.40 -6.64
N GLN A 79 16.46 -0.34 -5.55
CA GLN A 79 16.74 -1.51 -4.72
C GLN A 79 15.73 -1.59 -3.58
N PRO A 80 15.27 -2.78 -3.21
CA PRO A 80 14.43 -2.94 -2.03
C PRO A 80 15.21 -2.53 -0.78
N GLN A 81 14.59 -1.71 0.08
CA GLN A 81 15.20 -1.28 1.35
C GLN A 81 15.21 -2.40 2.39
N ILE A 82 14.19 -3.26 2.33
CA ILE A 82 14.08 -4.42 3.20
C ILE A 82 14.48 -5.66 2.40
N VAL A 83 15.57 -6.29 2.80
CA VAL A 83 16.11 -7.49 2.17
C VAL A 83 16.24 -8.61 3.20
N ASP A 84 16.20 -9.85 2.72
CA ASP A 84 16.46 -11.00 3.54
C ASP A 84 17.93 -11.05 3.96
N HIS A 85 18.17 -11.50 5.20
CA HIS A 85 19.53 -11.81 5.65
C HIS A 85 20.07 -13.03 4.86
N PRO A 86 21.36 -13.07 4.50
CA PRO A 86 21.96 -14.22 3.82
C PRO A 86 21.71 -15.55 4.55
N ASP A 87 21.89 -15.55 5.88
CA ASP A 87 21.68 -16.69 6.78
C ASP A 87 20.32 -16.58 7.49
N LYS A 88 19.24 -16.44 6.71
CA LYS A 88 17.89 -16.25 7.24
C LYS A 88 17.37 -17.48 7.98
N ILE A 89 16.68 -17.21 9.09
CA ILE A 89 16.07 -18.22 9.96
C ILE A 89 14.56 -18.21 9.71
N PRO A 90 13.88 -19.36 9.63
CA PRO A 90 12.41 -19.37 9.52
C PRO A 90 11.79 -18.80 10.80
N PHE A 91 10.58 -18.23 10.67
CA PHE A 91 9.78 -17.81 11.84
C PHE A 91 9.50 -19.04 12.72
N PRO A 92 9.50 -18.95 14.05
CA PRO A 92 9.21 -20.05 14.95
C PRO A 92 7.87 -20.73 14.60
N GLU A 93 7.85 -22.08 14.55
CA GLU A 93 6.61 -22.84 14.28
C GLU A 93 5.51 -22.50 15.31
N LYS A 94 5.91 -22.29 16.55
CA LYS A 94 5.07 -21.78 17.62
C LYS A 94 5.83 -20.78 18.46
N MET A 95 5.37 -19.54 18.46
CA MET A 95 5.90 -18.47 19.29
C MET A 95 5.73 -18.79 20.78
N GLN A 96 6.82 -18.74 21.56
CA GLN A 96 6.85 -19.10 22.97
C GLN A 96 6.87 -17.88 23.88
N ILE A 97 7.72 -16.90 23.56
CA ILE A 97 7.96 -15.68 24.36
C ILE A 97 7.14 -14.53 23.81
N GLY A 98 7.22 -14.30 22.50
CA GLY A 98 6.53 -13.21 21.82
C GLY A 98 7.45 -12.21 21.16
N PHE A 99 6.96 -10.98 20.98
CA PHE A 99 7.72 -9.86 20.42
C PHE A 99 8.30 -8.99 21.53
N ARG A 100 9.54 -8.54 21.36
CA ARG A 100 10.22 -7.64 22.28
C ARG A 100 10.87 -6.48 21.52
N PHE A 101 10.52 -5.27 21.94
CA PHE A 101 11.09 -4.02 21.45
C PHE A 101 12.12 -3.53 22.46
N GLU A 102 13.33 -3.22 22.01
CA GLU A 102 14.42 -2.70 22.84
C GLU A 102 14.91 -1.37 22.30
N ASN A 103 14.55 -0.28 23.00
CA ASN A 103 14.96 1.09 22.70
C ASN A 103 14.77 1.47 21.22
N VAL A 104 13.64 1.07 20.66
CA VAL A 104 13.34 1.22 19.24
C VAL A 104 13.02 2.67 18.92
N SER A 105 13.78 3.26 17.99
CA SER A 105 13.48 4.55 17.39
C SER A 105 13.36 4.40 15.88
N PHE A 106 12.41 5.12 15.28
CA PHE A 106 12.20 5.07 13.84
C PHE A 106 11.87 6.45 13.28
N LYS A 107 12.49 6.74 12.13
CA LYS A 107 12.28 7.92 11.32
C LYS A 107 12.05 7.50 9.87
N TYR A 108 11.00 8.03 9.23
CA TYR A 108 10.79 7.80 7.79
C TYR A 108 11.91 8.44 6.95
N PRO A 109 12.27 7.87 5.80
CA PRO A 109 13.41 8.35 4.99
C PRO A 109 13.37 9.84 4.66
N ASP A 110 12.18 10.38 4.37
CA ASP A 110 11.99 11.78 3.95
C ASP A 110 11.46 12.69 5.08
N ALA A 111 11.52 12.22 6.33
CA ALA A 111 11.02 12.99 7.48
C ALA A 111 12.15 13.54 8.33
N ASP A 112 11.97 14.74 8.88
CA ASP A 112 12.93 15.35 9.83
C ASP A 112 12.72 14.86 11.26
N ARG A 113 11.54 14.32 11.57
CA ARG A 113 11.15 13.94 12.94
C ARG A 113 11.05 12.43 13.09
N TYR A 114 11.40 11.96 14.26
CA TYR A 114 11.15 10.58 14.67
C TYR A 114 9.65 10.34 14.83
N ALA A 115 9.16 9.23 14.23
CA ALA A 115 7.79 8.75 14.40
C ALA A 115 7.66 7.86 15.66
N ILE A 116 8.75 7.19 16.06
CA ILE A 116 8.89 6.41 17.29
C ILE A 116 10.22 6.79 17.92
N ARG A 117 10.27 6.90 19.27
CA ARG A 117 11.47 7.29 20.03
C ARG A 117 11.65 6.41 21.25
N GLY A 118 12.74 5.66 21.30
CA GLY A 118 13.17 4.90 22.45
C GLY A 118 12.12 3.94 23.01
N LEU A 119 11.28 3.38 22.17
CA LEU A 119 10.16 2.53 22.57
C LEU A 119 10.68 1.17 23.04
N SER A 120 10.32 0.79 24.27
CA SER A 120 10.63 -0.53 24.83
C SER A 120 9.39 -1.13 25.46
N PHE A 121 8.98 -2.31 25.00
CA PHE A 121 7.88 -3.11 25.56
C PHE A 121 7.99 -4.54 25.07
N THR A 122 7.20 -5.43 25.65
CA THR A 122 7.04 -6.81 25.20
C THR A 122 5.58 -7.06 24.83
N LEU A 123 5.34 -7.92 23.85
CA LEU A 123 4.04 -8.52 23.55
C LEU A 123 4.21 -10.01 23.76
N ALA A 124 3.69 -10.56 24.85
CA ALA A 124 3.82 -11.97 25.14
C ALA A 124 3.07 -12.86 24.15
N ALA A 125 3.51 -14.11 24.00
CA ALA A 125 2.81 -15.09 23.20
C ALA A 125 1.38 -15.30 23.71
N GLY A 126 0.37 -15.12 22.84
CA GLY A 126 -1.04 -15.22 23.18
C GLY A 126 -1.64 -13.97 23.84
N GLU A 127 -0.85 -12.94 24.14
CA GLU A 127 -1.32 -11.69 24.72
C GLU A 127 -2.01 -10.81 23.67
N LYS A 128 -3.04 -10.08 24.09
CA LYS A 128 -3.75 -9.08 23.31
C LYS A 128 -3.44 -7.70 23.87
N ILE A 129 -2.75 -6.85 23.11
CA ILE A 129 -2.48 -5.46 23.49
C ILE A 129 -3.32 -4.48 22.68
N ALA A 130 -3.75 -3.40 23.31
CA ALA A 130 -4.36 -2.27 22.62
C ALA A 130 -3.38 -1.09 22.54
N LEU A 131 -3.24 -0.51 21.37
CA LEU A 131 -2.49 0.73 21.14
C LEU A 131 -3.46 1.92 21.14
N VAL A 132 -3.33 2.79 22.11
CA VAL A 132 -4.17 3.99 22.28
C VAL A 132 -3.29 5.23 22.21
N GLY A 133 -3.87 6.35 21.79
CA GLY A 133 -3.17 7.64 21.69
C GLY A 133 -3.75 8.50 20.57
N GLU A 134 -3.37 9.76 20.52
CA GLU A 134 -3.84 10.71 19.52
C GLU A 134 -3.39 10.37 18.11
N ASN A 135 -3.97 11.06 17.12
CA ASN A 135 -3.54 10.95 15.73
C ASN A 135 -2.10 11.42 15.60
N GLY A 136 -1.27 10.61 14.92
CA GLY A 136 0.16 10.89 14.79
C GLY A 136 1.03 10.42 15.97
N ALA A 137 0.48 9.78 17.01
CA ALA A 137 1.22 9.23 18.14
C ALA A 137 2.20 8.10 17.80
N GLY A 138 2.16 7.56 16.56
CA GLY A 138 3.08 6.51 16.11
C GLY A 138 2.45 5.10 16.01
N LYS A 139 1.16 4.93 16.29
CA LYS A 139 0.48 3.62 16.29
C LYS A 139 0.63 2.85 14.99
N THR A 140 0.30 3.45 13.86
CA THR A 140 0.45 2.81 12.52
C THR A 140 1.92 2.57 12.17
N THR A 141 2.84 3.40 12.64
CA THR A 141 4.28 3.19 12.46
C THR A 141 4.74 1.95 13.20
N LEU A 142 4.25 1.73 14.42
CA LEU A 142 4.54 0.52 15.19
C LEU A 142 4.10 -0.75 14.46
N ILE A 143 2.89 -0.76 13.87
CA ILE A 143 2.42 -1.86 13.03
C ILE A 143 3.36 -2.13 11.86
N LYS A 144 3.81 -1.08 11.19
CA LYS A 144 4.72 -1.22 10.04
C LYS A 144 6.07 -1.82 10.44
N LEU A 145 6.56 -1.51 11.63
CA LEU A 145 7.77 -2.11 12.20
C LEU A 145 7.54 -3.58 12.58
N LEU A 146 6.42 -3.91 13.24
CA LEU A 146 6.05 -5.30 13.54
C LEU A 146 5.96 -6.18 12.29
N ALA A 147 5.38 -5.64 11.22
CA ALA A 147 5.27 -6.34 9.93
C ALA A 147 6.57 -6.32 9.10
N ARG A 148 7.63 -5.73 9.63
CA ARG A 148 8.89 -5.48 8.92
C ARG A 148 8.66 -4.91 7.52
N LEU A 149 7.79 -3.89 7.43
CA LEU A 149 7.68 -3.02 6.25
C LEU A 149 8.77 -1.94 6.27
N TYR A 150 9.34 -1.70 7.45
CA TYR A 150 10.53 -0.90 7.71
C TYR A 150 11.35 -1.56 8.80
N ASP A 151 12.67 -1.41 8.76
CA ASP A 151 13.56 -1.73 9.87
C ASP A 151 13.69 -0.51 10.79
N PRO A 152 13.91 -0.69 12.11
CA PRO A 152 14.12 0.42 13.04
C PRO A 152 15.38 1.21 12.67
N THR A 153 15.36 2.54 12.92
CA THR A 153 16.54 3.39 12.75
C THR A 153 17.57 3.14 13.87
N GLU A 154 17.06 2.91 15.09
CA GLU A 154 17.85 2.60 16.27
C GLU A 154 17.11 1.56 17.11
N GLY A 155 17.85 0.76 17.87
CA GLY A 155 17.31 -0.33 18.67
C GLY A 155 17.01 -1.59 17.89
N ASN A 156 16.38 -2.56 18.53
CA ASN A 156 16.12 -3.87 17.95
C ASN A 156 14.71 -4.37 18.29
N ILE A 157 14.20 -5.20 17.39
CA ILE A 157 12.93 -5.93 17.57
C ILE A 157 13.24 -7.42 17.49
N TYR A 158 12.77 -8.17 18.47
CA TYR A 158 12.98 -9.62 18.55
C TYR A 158 11.66 -10.36 18.52
N VAL A 159 11.72 -11.56 17.96
CA VAL A 159 10.68 -12.60 18.05
C VAL A 159 11.32 -13.82 18.68
N ASP A 160 10.84 -14.23 19.86
CA ASP A 160 11.43 -15.35 20.61
C ASP A 160 12.96 -15.26 20.72
N GLU A 161 13.51 -14.09 21.09
CA GLU A 161 14.95 -13.78 21.16
C GLU A 161 15.70 -13.73 19.82
N ILE A 162 15.04 -13.96 18.68
CA ILE A 162 15.62 -13.85 17.33
C ILE A 162 15.40 -12.43 16.82
N ASP A 163 16.45 -11.73 16.39
CA ASP A 163 16.31 -10.42 15.73
C ASP A 163 15.43 -10.57 14.49
N ILE A 164 14.39 -9.73 14.40
CA ILE A 164 13.42 -9.76 13.30
C ILE A 164 14.10 -9.63 11.91
N ARG A 165 15.27 -8.99 11.83
CA ARG A 165 16.04 -8.83 10.60
C ARG A 165 16.70 -10.13 10.14
N SER A 166 16.93 -11.08 11.05
CA SER A 166 17.46 -12.41 10.75
C SER A 166 16.39 -13.41 10.33
N ILE A 167 15.11 -13.08 10.52
CA ILE A 167 14.00 -13.95 10.14
C ILE A 167 13.73 -13.82 8.64
N ASP A 168 13.49 -14.96 7.98
CA ASP A 168 13.01 -15.02 6.58
C ASP A 168 11.73 -14.17 6.43
N LEU A 169 11.78 -13.20 5.52
CA LEU A 169 10.72 -12.20 5.37
C LEU A 169 9.37 -12.81 4.94
N ALA A 170 9.41 -13.83 4.09
CA ALA A 170 8.21 -14.52 3.65
C ALA A 170 7.58 -15.30 4.81
N SER A 171 8.40 -16.02 5.60
CA SER A 171 7.93 -16.76 6.77
C SER A 171 7.44 -15.83 7.89
N LEU A 172 8.11 -14.70 8.14
CA LEU A 172 7.64 -13.68 9.08
C LEU A 172 6.27 -13.15 8.67
N ARG A 173 6.12 -12.69 7.43
CA ARG A 173 4.87 -12.12 6.92
C ARG A 173 3.75 -13.15 6.83
N LYS A 174 4.06 -14.43 6.64
CA LYS A 174 3.09 -15.53 6.69
C LYS A 174 2.47 -15.67 8.07
N ASN A 175 3.24 -15.44 9.13
CA ASN A 175 2.82 -15.56 10.52
C ASN A 175 2.20 -14.29 11.12
N ILE A 176 2.11 -13.20 10.34
CA ILE A 176 1.47 -11.95 10.75
C ILE A 176 0.27 -11.68 9.86
N GLY A 177 -0.92 -11.63 10.44
CA GLY A 177 -2.16 -11.22 9.77
C GLY A 177 -2.47 -9.76 10.09
N ILE A 178 -2.69 -8.92 9.08
CA ILE A 178 -2.98 -7.49 9.28
C ILE A 178 -4.31 -7.15 8.60
N ILE A 179 -5.20 -6.49 9.35
CA ILE A 179 -6.40 -5.85 8.82
C ILE A 179 -6.20 -4.35 9.00
N PHE A 180 -5.93 -3.64 7.90
CA PHE A 180 -5.79 -2.20 7.90
C PHE A 180 -7.16 -1.50 7.90
N GLN A 181 -7.20 -0.27 8.41
CA GLN A 181 -8.36 0.61 8.36
C GLN A 181 -8.87 0.79 6.92
N ASP A 182 -7.95 1.05 5.99
CA ASP A 182 -8.21 1.14 4.55
C ASP A 182 -7.86 -0.19 3.87
N PHE A 183 -8.64 -1.23 4.13
CA PHE A 183 -8.42 -2.52 3.48
C PHE A 183 -8.60 -2.44 1.96
N ILE A 184 -7.72 -3.12 1.24
CA ILE A 184 -7.69 -3.08 -0.23
C ILE A 184 -8.93 -3.78 -0.80
N LYS A 185 -9.69 -3.04 -1.62
CA LYS A 185 -10.82 -3.52 -2.41
C LYS A 185 -10.30 -3.96 -3.77
N LEU A 186 -10.07 -5.27 -3.93
CA LEU A 186 -9.56 -5.81 -5.18
C LEU A 186 -10.71 -6.06 -6.15
N HIS A 187 -10.55 -5.58 -7.39
CA HIS A 187 -11.51 -5.84 -8.47
C HIS A 187 -11.29 -7.23 -9.05
N PHE A 188 -11.53 -8.24 -8.23
CA PHE A 188 -11.43 -9.67 -8.50
C PHE A 188 -12.75 -10.34 -8.13
N THR A 189 -12.89 -11.63 -8.41
CA THR A 189 -14.04 -12.40 -7.91
C THR A 189 -14.07 -12.43 -6.37
N ALA A 190 -15.23 -12.73 -5.78
CA ALA A 190 -15.34 -12.90 -4.34
C ALA A 190 -14.41 -14.01 -3.84
N ARG A 191 -14.29 -15.10 -4.58
CA ARG A 191 -13.37 -16.22 -4.34
C ARG A 191 -11.93 -15.74 -4.25
N GLU A 192 -11.43 -15.08 -5.31
CA GLU A 192 -10.05 -14.58 -5.36
C GLU A 192 -9.77 -13.55 -4.25
N ASN A 193 -10.75 -12.68 -3.97
CA ASN A 193 -10.66 -11.73 -2.87
C ASN A 193 -10.45 -12.41 -1.51
N ILE A 194 -11.02 -13.57 -1.29
CA ILE A 194 -10.89 -14.33 -0.03
C ILE A 194 -9.59 -15.13 -0.02
N THR A 195 -9.31 -15.86 -1.10
CA THR A 195 -8.17 -16.79 -1.18
C THR A 195 -6.81 -16.09 -1.15
N ILE A 196 -6.72 -14.84 -1.62
CA ILE A 196 -5.48 -14.04 -1.52
C ILE A 196 -5.01 -13.85 -0.06
N GLY A 197 -5.86 -14.13 0.91
CA GLY A 197 -5.48 -14.17 2.33
C GLY A 197 -4.39 -15.21 2.61
N ASN A 198 -4.33 -16.30 1.84
CA ASN A 198 -3.28 -17.31 1.89
C ASN A 198 -2.90 -17.77 0.48
N ILE A 199 -1.84 -17.19 -0.06
CA ILE A 199 -1.37 -17.45 -1.44
C ILE A 199 -0.87 -18.90 -1.60
N ASP A 200 -0.29 -19.49 -0.57
CA ASP A 200 0.22 -20.87 -0.60
C ASP A 200 -0.92 -21.88 -0.90
N ASP A 201 -2.12 -21.60 -0.42
CA ASP A 201 -3.29 -22.42 -0.71
C ASP A 201 -3.72 -22.33 -2.18
N ILE A 202 -3.44 -21.21 -2.86
CA ILE A 202 -3.75 -21.03 -4.29
C ILE A 202 -2.76 -21.85 -5.13
N GLU A 203 -1.49 -21.82 -4.80
CA GLU A 203 -0.45 -22.58 -5.51
C GLU A 203 -0.66 -24.09 -5.35
N SER A 204 -1.11 -24.53 -4.18
CA SER A 204 -1.43 -25.93 -3.87
C SER A 204 -2.79 -26.40 -4.41
N ALA A 205 -3.65 -25.50 -4.88
CA ALA A 205 -5.03 -25.81 -5.26
C ALA A 205 -5.16 -26.80 -6.44
N ASN A 206 -4.12 -26.94 -7.27
CA ASN A 206 -4.10 -27.94 -8.35
C ASN A 206 -4.05 -29.40 -7.85
N GLU A 207 -3.65 -29.62 -6.59
CA GLU A 207 -3.52 -30.96 -6.01
C GLU A 207 -4.65 -31.32 -5.01
N LEU A 208 -5.35 -30.34 -4.42
CA LEU A 208 -6.28 -30.52 -3.29
C LEU A 208 -7.54 -29.63 -3.34
N ASN A 209 -8.25 -29.60 -4.47
CA ASN A 209 -9.45 -28.77 -4.66
C ASN A 209 -10.47 -28.84 -3.50
N GLY A 210 -10.68 -29.99 -2.87
CA GLY A 210 -11.61 -30.14 -1.75
C GLY A 210 -11.19 -29.46 -0.44
N SER A 211 -9.89 -29.31 -0.21
CA SER A 211 -9.35 -28.65 0.99
C SER A 211 -9.55 -27.13 0.95
N LEU A 212 -9.29 -26.50 -0.20
CA LEU A 212 -9.43 -25.06 -0.38
C LEU A 212 -10.91 -24.62 -0.25
N GLU A 213 -11.84 -25.34 -0.88
CA GLU A 213 -13.27 -25.05 -0.77
C GLU A 213 -13.78 -25.13 0.67
N SER A 214 -13.29 -26.11 1.42
CA SER A 214 -13.61 -26.24 2.84
C SER A 214 -13.09 -25.07 3.67
N LYS A 215 -11.86 -24.61 3.41
CA LYS A 215 -11.27 -23.45 4.07
C LYS A 215 -12.04 -22.16 3.73
N ILE A 216 -12.38 -21.93 2.46
CA ILE A 216 -13.20 -20.78 2.03
C ILE A 216 -14.54 -20.79 2.75
N LYS A 217 -15.21 -21.93 2.79
CA LYS A 217 -16.49 -22.09 3.47
C LYS A 217 -16.40 -21.75 4.96
N ILE A 218 -15.38 -22.26 5.66
CA ILE A 218 -15.14 -21.95 7.06
C ILE A 218 -14.85 -20.46 7.27
N ALA A 219 -13.98 -19.87 6.42
CA ALA A 219 -13.62 -18.46 6.50
C ALA A 219 -14.82 -17.54 6.26
N THR A 220 -15.66 -17.85 5.27
CA THR A 220 -16.87 -17.08 4.97
C THR A 220 -17.92 -17.16 6.08
N GLN A 221 -18.16 -18.33 6.65
CA GLN A 221 -19.08 -18.51 7.76
C GLN A 221 -18.60 -17.76 9.02
N LYS A 222 -17.32 -17.87 9.36
CA LYS A 222 -16.75 -17.18 10.52
C LYS A 222 -16.76 -15.66 10.38
N SER A 223 -16.64 -15.14 9.17
CA SER A 223 -16.62 -13.70 8.89
C SER A 223 -17.99 -13.09 8.57
N LEU A 224 -19.05 -13.90 8.50
CA LEU A 224 -20.38 -13.53 7.97
C LEU A 224 -20.32 -13.04 6.49
N ALA A 225 -19.29 -13.41 5.74
CA ALA A 225 -19.20 -13.13 4.31
C ALA A 225 -20.11 -14.06 3.49
N ASP A 226 -20.52 -15.20 4.03
CA ASP A 226 -21.47 -16.14 3.43
C ASP A 226 -22.82 -15.47 3.13
N GLU A 227 -23.30 -14.58 4.01
CA GLU A 227 -24.51 -13.77 3.78
C GLU A 227 -24.33 -12.84 2.57
N VAL A 228 -23.15 -12.22 2.44
CA VAL A 228 -22.82 -11.34 1.32
C VAL A 228 -22.77 -12.16 0.04
N ILE A 229 -22.02 -13.27 0.04
CA ILE A 229 -21.81 -14.14 -1.13
C ILE A 229 -23.13 -14.72 -1.62
N SER A 230 -24.02 -15.18 -0.71
CA SER A 230 -25.33 -15.72 -1.07
C SER A 230 -26.26 -14.68 -1.71
N SER A 231 -26.04 -13.40 -1.45
CA SER A 231 -26.79 -12.30 -2.08
C SER A 231 -26.26 -11.91 -3.48
N LEU A 232 -25.08 -12.40 -3.88
CA LEU A 232 -24.45 -12.08 -5.16
C LEU A 232 -25.01 -12.99 -6.27
N PRO A 233 -25.26 -12.46 -7.49
CA PRO A 233 -25.81 -13.22 -8.61
C PRO A 233 -25.02 -14.48 -8.97
N GLN A 234 -23.69 -14.44 -8.86
CA GLN A 234 -22.80 -15.57 -9.20
C GLN A 234 -22.07 -16.14 -7.96
N GLY A 235 -22.51 -15.77 -6.74
CA GLY A 235 -21.90 -16.25 -5.50
C GLY A 235 -20.41 -15.94 -5.39
N LEU A 236 -19.59 -16.95 -5.13
CA LEU A 236 -18.13 -16.81 -5.02
C LEU A 236 -17.46 -16.37 -6.33
N ASP A 237 -18.03 -16.68 -7.48
CA ASP A 237 -17.44 -16.35 -8.78
C ASP A 237 -17.89 -14.97 -9.29
N GLN A 238 -18.67 -14.23 -8.49
CA GLN A 238 -19.07 -12.85 -8.78
C GLN A 238 -17.88 -11.92 -8.74
N MET A 239 -17.66 -11.15 -9.83
CA MET A 239 -16.70 -10.04 -9.88
C MET A 239 -17.14 -8.91 -8.95
N LEU A 240 -16.22 -8.44 -8.10
CA LEU A 240 -16.46 -7.36 -7.15
C LEU A 240 -15.92 -6.02 -7.69
N GLY A 241 -16.67 -4.93 -7.39
CA GLY A 241 -16.35 -3.58 -7.86
C GLY A 241 -16.85 -3.29 -9.28
N ARG A 242 -16.94 -2.01 -9.64
CA ARG A 242 -17.52 -1.54 -10.91
C ARG A 242 -16.51 -1.34 -12.04
N ARG A 243 -15.27 -1.77 -11.87
CA ARG A 243 -14.21 -1.54 -12.86
C ARG A 243 -14.36 -2.40 -14.11
N PHE A 244 -14.96 -3.59 -13.98
CA PHE A 244 -15.17 -4.55 -15.05
C PHE A 244 -16.67 -4.79 -15.29
N ASP A 245 -17.01 -5.22 -16.49
CA ASP A 245 -18.37 -5.59 -16.83
C ASP A 245 -18.91 -6.68 -15.89
N ASN A 246 -20.19 -6.58 -15.53
CA ASN A 246 -20.86 -7.45 -14.56
C ASN A 246 -20.32 -7.40 -13.13
N GLY A 247 -19.45 -6.43 -12.78
CA GLY A 247 -18.97 -6.24 -11.44
C GLY A 247 -20.04 -5.64 -10.51
N VAL A 248 -20.14 -6.18 -9.29
CA VAL A 248 -21.08 -5.72 -8.26
C VAL A 248 -20.32 -4.93 -7.21
N GLU A 249 -20.78 -3.69 -6.91
CA GLU A 249 -20.22 -2.88 -5.84
C GLU A 249 -20.80 -3.33 -4.50
N LEU A 250 -19.93 -3.53 -3.52
CA LEU A 250 -20.29 -3.86 -2.16
C LEU A 250 -20.34 -2.62 -1.27
N SER A 251 -21.22 -2.61 -0.28
CA SER A 251 -21.19 -1.61 0.79
C SER A 251 -19.90 -1.73 1.62
N GLY A 252 -19.56 -0.68 2.39
CA GLY A 252 -18.38 -0.70 3.28
C GLY A 252 -18.39 -1.89 4.23
N GLY A 253 -19.54 -2.18 4.86
CA GLY A 253 -19.69 -3.32 5.76
C GLY A 253 -19.59 -4.68 5.08
N GLN A 254 -20.09 -4.81 3.84
CA GLN A 254 -19.92 -6.04 3.06
C GLN A 254 -18.47 -6.27 2.68
N TRP A 255 -17.76 -5.23 2.25
CA TRP A 255 -16.32 -5.30 1.98
C TRP A 255 -15.52 -5.68 3.23
N GLN A 256 -15.94 -5.21 4.41
CA GLN A 256 -15.28 -5.54 5.66
C GLN A 256 -15.44 -7.03 6.02
N LYS A 257 -16.62 -7.62 5.78
CA LYS A 257 -16.83 -9.07 5.93
C LYS A 257 -15.92 -9.89 5.00
N ILE A 258 -15.70 -9.41 3.76
CA ILE A 258 -14.75 -10.03 2.82
C ILE A 258 -13.30 -9.89 3.33
N ALA A 259 -12.91 -8.70 3.83
CA ALA A 259 -11.58 -8.47 4.39
C ALA A 259 -11.33 -9.35 5.64
N LEU A 260 -12.35 -9.55 6.47
CA LEU A 260 -12.30 -10.46 7.61
C LEU A 260 -12.16 -11.93 7.15
N ALA A 261 -12.86 -12.32 6.08
CA ALA A 261 -12.70 -13.66 5.50
C ALA A 261 -11.27 -13.92 5.03
N ARG A 262 -10.58 -12.91 4.42
CA ARG A 262 -9.14 -12.98 4.10
C ARG A 262 -8.29 -13.30 5.33
N ALA A 263 -8.58 -12.66 6.46
CA ALA A 263 -7.83 -12.89 7.69
C ALA A 263 -8.06 -14.30 8.24
N TYR A 264 -9.27 -14.85 8.10
CA TYR A 264 -9.57 -16.23 8.49
C TYR A 264 -8.92 -17.29 7.59
N MET A 265 -8.56 -16.95 6.35
CA MET A 265 -7.78 -17.84 5.47
C MET A 265 -6.33 -18.02 5.95
N ARG A 266 -5.82 -17.07 6.76
CA ARG A 266 -4.44 -17.06 7.22
C ARG A 266 -4.33 -17.65 8.63
N ASP A 267 -3.47 -18.63 8.81
CA ASP A 267 -3.13 -19.16 10.13
C ASP A 267 -1.94 -18.39 10.72
N ALA A 268 -2.19 -17.13 11.06
CA ALA A 268 -1.21 -16.24 11.65
C ALA A 268 -1.11 -16.42 13.16
N GLN A 269 0.10 -16.29 13.73
CA GLN A 269 0.35 -16.32 15.17
C GLN A 269 0.21 -14.92 15.81
N LEU A 270 0.41 -13.86 15.00
CA LEU A 270 0.15 -12.47 15.39
C LEU A 270 -0.94 -11.87 14.50
N LEU A 271 -1.95 -11.28 15.09
CA LEU A 271 -2.99 -10.52 14.41
C LEU A 271 -2.87 -9.04 14.73
N ILE A 272 -2.95 -8.20 13.72
CA ILE A 272 -2.93 -6.74 13.86
C ILE A 272 -4.23 -6.19 13.28
N LEU A 273 -4.98 -5.46 14.10
CA LEU A 273 -6.27 -4.87 13.76
C LEU A 273 -6.15 -3.35 13.86
N ASP A 274 -6.12 -2.66 12.73
CA ASP A 274 -6.02 -1.19 12.67
C ASP A 274 -7.41 -0.59 12.39
N GLU A 275 -8.07 -0.10 13.42
CA GLU A 275 -9.43 0.48 13.40
C GLU A 275 -10.46 -0.35 12.63
N PRO A 276 -10.61 -1.64 12.94
CA PRO A 276 -11.31 -2.59 12.08
C PRO A 276 -12.81 -2.33 11.93
N THR A 277 -13.41 -1.41 12.70
CA THR A 277 -14.87 -1.15 12.70
C THR A 277 -15.25 0.30 12.41
N SER A 278 -14.33 1.12 11.93
CA SER A 278 -14.51 2.57 11.76
C SER A 278 -15.66 2.98 10.82
N ALA A 279 -16.06 2.12 9.87
CA ALA A 279 -17.07 2.39 8.84
C ALA A 279 -18.44 1.73 9.09
N LEU A 280 -18.67 1.16 10.28
CA LEU A 280 -19.89 0.40 10.58
C LEU A 280 -20.86 1.16 11.50
N ASP A 281 -22.16 0.87 11.36
CA ASP A 281 -23.15 1.22 12.37
C ASP A 281 -22.97 0.37 13.63
N ALA A 282 -23.54 0.81 14.77
CA ALA A 282 -23.32 0.19 16.07
C ALA A 282 -23.71 -1.32 16.13
N ARG A 283 -24.72 -1.74 15.36
CA ARG A 283 -25.18 -3.15 15.36
C ARG A 283 -24.25 -4.03 14.54
N ALA A 284 -23.89 -3.59 13.34
CA ALA A 284 -22.92 -4.28 12.48
C ALA A 284 -21.53 -4.31 13.12
N GLU A 285 -21.14 -3.23 13.80
CA GLU A 285 -19.90 -3.15 14.57
C GLU A 285 -19.82 -4.26 15.63
N HIS A 286 -20.85 -4.39 16.45
CA HIS A 286 -20.88 -5.41 17.51
C HIS A 286 -20.72 -6.83 16.94
N GLN A 287 -21.44 -7.16 15.87
CA GLN A 287 -21.34 -8.46 15.22
C GLN A 287 -19.94 -8.73 14.65
N VAL A 288 -19.36 -7.76 13.96
CA VAL A 288 -18.03 -7.89 13.37
C VAL A 288 -16.97 -7.96 14.47
N PHE A 289 -17.13 -7.19 15.54
CA PHE A 289 -16.21 -7.20 16.67
C PHE A 289 -16.19 -8.55 17.41
N GLU A 290 -17.32 -9.18 17.61
CA GLU A 290 -17.37 -10.55 18.14
C GLU A 290 -16.58 -11.54 17.26
N ARG A 291 -16.62 -11.38 15.92
CA ARG A 291 -15.84 -12.20 14.99
C ARG A 291 -14.34 -11.93 15.08
N PHE A 292 -13.94 -10.67 15.29
CA PHE A 292 -12.53 -10.36 15.56
C PHE A 292 -12.05 -10.98 16.87
N THR A 293 -12.84 -10.93 17.92
CA THR A 293 -12.51 -11.57 19.21
C THR A 293 -12.31 -13.08 19.01
N GLN A 294 -13.19 -13.74 18.25
CA GLN A 294 -13.04 -15.16 17.92
C GLN A 294 -11.83 -15.44 17.03
N LEU A 295 -11.47 -14.54 16.13
CA LEU A 295 -10.27 -14.68 15.29
C LEU A 295 -8.97 -14.60 16.11
N MET A 296 -8.96 -13.76 17.15
CA MET A 296 -7.82 -13.56 18.05
C MET A 296 -7.68 -14.66 19.11
N ASP A 297 -8.64 -15.58 19.24
CA ASP A 297 -8.59 -16.61 20.27
C ASP A 297 -7.38 -17.52 20.10
N GLY A 298 -6.57 -17.66 21.16
CA GLY A 298 -5.31 -18.41 21.17
C GLY A 298 -4.16 -17.79 20.38
N LYS A 299 -4.28 -16.55 19.92
CA LYS A 299 -3.25 -15.84 19.14
C LYS A 299 -2.82 -14.57 19.87
N SER A 300 -1.59 -14.11 19.61
CA SER A 300 -1.20 -12.75 20.00
C SER A 300 -1.92 -11.73 19.13
N ALA A 301 -2.31 -10.59 19.70
CA ALA A 301 -2.98 -9.54 18.94
C ALA A 301 -2.52 -8.14 19.32
N VAL A 302 -2.49 -7.26 18.32
CA VAL A 302 -2.30 -5.81 18.47
C VAL A 302 -3.53 -5.12 17.89
N ILE A 303 -4.24 -4.38 18.73
CA ILE A 303 -5.49 -3.71 18.38
C ILE A 303 -5.26 -2.21 18.43
N ILE A 304 -5.45 -1.51 17.31
CA ILE A 304 -5.57 -0.05 17.30
C ILE A 304 -7.05 0.29 17.24
N SER A 305 -7.53 1.04 18.20
CA SER A 305 -8.90 1.53 18.19
C SER A 305 -9.01 2.86 18.92
N HIS A 306 -9.85 3.71 18.37
CA HIS A 306 -10.34 4.90 19.08
C HIS A 306 -11.63 4.61 19.86
N ARG A 307 -12.14 3.37 19.82
CA ARG A 307 -13.38 2.97 20.50
C ARG A 307 -13.07 2.12 21.72
N PHE A 308 -13.51 2.56 22.87
CA PHE A 308 -13.21 1.89 24.14
C PHE A 308 -13.82 0.50 24.31
N SER A 309 -14.96 0.22 23.66
CA SER A 309 -15.51 -1.13 23.59
C SER A 309 -14.49 -2.14 23.06
N THR A 310 -13.71 -1.72 22.08
CA THR A 310 -12.67 -2.53 21.44
C THR A 310 -11.41 -2.63 22.31
N VAL A 311 -11.02 -1.54 22.96
CA VAL A 311 -9.82 -1.48 23.81
C VAL A 311 -9.95 -2.38 25.04
N ARG A 312 -11.16 -2.51 25.62
CA ARG A 312 -11.43 -3.34 26.80
C ARG A 312 -11.26 -4.85 26.63
N VAL A 313 -11.15 -5.34 25.40
CA VAL A 313 -10.89 -6.77 25.11
C VAL A 313 -9.39 -7.10 25.19
N ALA A 314 -8.54 -6.10 25.18
CA ALA A 314 -7.10 -6.27 25.33
C ALA A 314 -6.75 -6.60 26.79
N ASP A 315 -5.73 -7.46 26.96
CA ASP A 315 -5.20 -7.82 28.27
C ASP A 315 -4.40 -6.63 28.85
N ARG A 316 -3.79 -5.81 27.98
CA ARG A 316 -2.99 -4.66 28.33
C ARG A 316 -3.11 -3.56 27.29
N ILE A 317 -3.01 -2.33 27.74
CA ILE A 317 -3.09 -1.10 26.94
C ILE A 317 -1.74 -0.41 26.97
N LEU A 318 -1.26 -0.01 25.78
CA LEU A 318 -0.09 0.84 25.61
C LEU A 318 -0.56 2.21 25.13
N PHE A 319 -0.41 3.24 25.96
CA PHE A 319 -0.75 4.60 25.58
C PHE A 319 0.47 5.31 25.00
N LEU A 320 0.36 5.68 23.72
CA LEU A 320 1.41 6.34 22.96
C LEU A 320 1.14 7.84 22.83
N GLU A 321 2.14 8.65 23.10
CA GLU A 321 2.14 10.09 22.86
C GLU A 321 3.47 10.52 22.23
N ASN A 322 3.43 11.27 21.11
CA ASN A 322 4.63 11.79 20.43
C ASN A 322 5.70 10.72 20.11
N GLY A 323 5.28 9.51 19.77
CA GLY A 323 6.16 8.39 19.45
C GLY A 323 6.78 7.68 20.63
N GLN A 324 6.34 7.95 21.84
CA GLN A 324 6.83 7.35 23.10
C GLN A 324 5.70 6.61 23.82
N LEU A 325 6.04 5.57 24.58
CA LEU A 325 5.16 4.91 25.53
C LEU A 325 5.09 5.75 26.79
N VAL A 326 3.91 6.26 27.13
CA VAL A 326 3.69 7.14 28.29
C VAL A 326 3.05 6.38 29.44
N GLU A 327 2.06 5.53 29.14
CA GLU A 327 1.34 4.75 30.14
C GLU A 327 1.15 3.32 29.63
N GLU A 328 1.17 2.37 30.53
CA GLU A 328 1.01 0.93 30.25
C GLU A 328 0.31 0.26 31.43
N GLY A 329 -0.72 -0.54 31.15
CA GLY A 329 -1.48 -1.26 32.15
C GLY A 329 -2.83 -1.81 31.63
N SER A 330 -3.61 -2.44 32.50
CA SER A 330 -4.99 -2.79 32.22
C SER A 330 -5.89 -1.56 32.14
N HIS A 331 -7.11 -1.70 31.66
CA HIS A 331 -8.09 -0.61 31.63
C HIS A 331 -8.33 -0.06 33.05
N GLU A 332 -8.50 -0.94 34.01
CA GLU A 332 -8.78 -0.58 35.41
C GLU A 332 -7.60 0.19 36.02
N GLU A 333 -6.38 -0.32 35.88
CA GLU A 333 -5.17 0.32 36.39
C GLU A 333 -4.96 1.73 35.80
N LEU A 334 -5.15 1.88 34.48
CA LEU A 334 -4.98 3.18 33.82
C LEU A 334 -6.10 4.18 34.16
N MET A 335 -7.30 3.70 34.47
CA MET A 335 -8.39 4.55 34.97
C MET A 335 -8.13 5.01 36.43
N GLU A 336 -7.58 4.13 37.28
CA GLU A 336 -7.18 4.48 38.66
C GLU A 336 -6.00 5.45 38.70
N LEU A 337 -5.08 5.34 37.70
CA LEU A 337 -3.93 6.26 37.58
C LEU A 337 -4.37 7.70 37.29
N ASP A 338 -5.60 7.89 36.77
CA ASP A 338 -6.19 9.19 36.34
C ASP A 338 -5.25 10.02 35.46
N GLY A 339 -4.53 9.31 34.57
CA GLY A 339 -3.53 9.87 33.67
C GLY A 339 -4.10 10.28 32.29
N ARG A 340 -3.23 10.27 31.28
CA ARG A 340 -3.58 10.63 29.90
C ARG A 340 -4.61 9.70 29.29
N TYR A 341 -4.51 8.40 29.57
CA TYR A 341 -5.50 7.43 29.11
C TYR A 341 -6.89 7.72 29.69
N ALA A 342 -6.97 7.96 31.02
CA ALA A 342 -8.24 8.27 31.67
C ALA A 342 -8.84 9.59 31.18
N GLU A 343 -8.02 10.62 30.94
CA GLU A 343 -8.44 11.88 30.35
C GLU A 343 -9.08 11.66 28.98
N LEU A 344 -8.40 10.93 28.07
CA LEU A 344 -8.90 10.62 26.72
C LEU A 344 -10.19 9.79 26.77
N TYR A 345 -10.24 8.80 27.67
CA TYR A 345 -11.42 7.97 27.92
C TYR A 345 -12.63 8.82 28.31
N ASN A 346 -12.47 9.70 29.31
CA ASN A 346 -13.53 10.55 29.82
C ASN A 346 -14.02 11.58 28.78
N LEU A 347 -13.12 12.11 27.96
CA LEU A 347 -13.50 13.01 26.85
C LEU A 347 -14.39 12.31 25.82
N GLN A 348 -14.06 11.10 25.46
CA GLN A 348 -14.88 10.34 24.49
C GLN A 348 -16.21 9.87 25.10
N ALA A 349 -16.21 9.43 26.36
CA ALA A 349 -17.44 9.03 27.04
C ALA A 349 -18.48 10.16 27.11
N ARG A 350 -18.03 11.41 27.26
CA ARG A 350 -18.91 12.60 27.22
C ARG A 350 -19.47 12.89 25.84
N GLY A 351 -18.77 12.51 24.78
CA GLY A 351 -19.23 12.69 23.39
C GLY A 351 -20.34 11.72 22.96
N TYR A 352 -20.60 10.68 23.76
CA TYR A 352 -21.66 9.69 23.53
C TYR A 352 -22.90 9.89 24.44
N GLN A 353 -22.89 10.90 25.31
CA GLN A 353 -24.05 11.38 26.09
C GLN A 353 -24.74 12.55 25.37
#